data_fd64d85b496134a64f8e14426af2896e
#
_entry.id   fd64d85b496134a64f8e14426af2896e
#
_cell.length_a   1.000
_cell.length_b   1.000
_cell.length_c   1.000
_cell.angle_alpha   90.00
_cell.angle_beta   90.00
_cell.angle_gamma   90.00
#
_symmetry.space_group_name_H-M   'P 1'
#
loop_
_entity.id
_entity.type
_entity.pdbx_description
1 polymer ?
#
loop_
_entity_poly.entity_id
_entity_poly.type
_entity_poly.pdbx_seq_one_letter_code
_entity_poly.pdbx_strand_id
1 'polypeptide(L)' 'MAIIQVTPEVLNSKANEVRSLKAQHDDTMAKLRSLVLALNETWKGEA' A
#
# COMPACT_ATOMS: atom_id res chain seq x y z
N MET A 1 23.72 6.75 -24.36
CA MET A 1 22.75 7.63 -23.70
C MET A 1 21.34 7.06 -23.88
N ALA A 2 20.73 6.67 -22.80
CA ALA A 2 19.38 6.10 -22.87
C ALA A 2 18.36 7.23 -22.91
N ILE A 3 17.64 7.32 -24.01
CA ILE A 3 16.54 8.26 -24.13
C ILE A 3 15.27 7.51 -23.78
N ILE A 4 14.69 7.86 -22.66
CA ILE A 4 13.42 7.29 -22.24
C ILE A 4 12.31 8.09 -22.90
N GLN A 5 11.69 7.49 -23.90
CA GLN A 5 10.52 8.11 -24.51
C GLN A 5 9.29 7.65 -23.73
N VAL A 6 8.71 8.57 -22.99
CA VAL A 6 7.50 8.28 -22.23
C VAL A 6 6.34 8.91 -22.98
N THR A 7 5.46 8.07 -23.51
CA THR A 7 4.24 8.55 -24.15
C THR A 7 3.22 8.91 -23.05
N PRO A 8 2.25 9.78 -23.36
CA PRO A 8 1.19 10.09 -22.39
C PRO A 8 0.42 8.86 -21.93
N GLU A 9 0.27 7.88 -22.81
CA GLU A 9 -0.43 6.63 -22.46
C GLU A 9 0.36 5.80 -21.45
N VAL A 10 1.68 5.70 -21.67
CA VAL A 10 2.56 4.99 -20.73
C VAL A 10 2.58 5.70 -19.38
N LEU A 11 2.66 7.01 -19.39
CA LEU A 11 2.66 7.79 -18.17
C LEU A 11 1.36 7.60 -17.40
N ASN A 12 0.24 7.64 -18.11
CA ASN A 12 -1.08 7.43 -17.52
C ASN A 12 -1.22 6.04 -16.92
N SER A 13 -0.72 5.04 -17.64
CA SER A 13 -0.71 3.64 -17.18
C SER A 13 0.10 3.49 -15.91
N LYS A 14 1.27 4.10 -15.86
CA LYS A 14 2.13 4.06 -14.67
C LYS A 14 1.49 4.79 -13.49
N ALA A 15 0.82 5.91 -13.75
CA ALA A 15 0.11 6.63 -12.71
C ALA A 15 -1.01 5.77 -12.11
N ASN A 16 -1.73 5.02 -12.95
CA ASN A 16 -2.77 4.12 -12.49
C ASN A 16 -2.18 2.96 -11.66
N GLU A 17 -1.03 2.43 -12.06
CA GLU A 17 -0.35 1.40 -11.29
C GLU A 17 0.05 1.90 -9.91
N VAL A 18 0.57 3.12 -9.83
CA VAL A 18 0.95 3.73 -8.56
C VAL A 18 -0.25 3.92 -7.66
N ARG A 19 -1.37 4.38 -8.21
CA ARG A 19 -2.61 4.54 -7.44
C ARG A 19 -3.11 3.20 -6.90
N SER A 20 -3.04 2.16 -7.72
CA SER A 20 -3.44 0.82 -7.33
C SER A 20 -2.57 0.30 -6.20
N LEU A 21 -1.25 0.46 -6.32
CA LEU A 21 -0.30 0.05 -5.30
C LEU A 21 -0.52 0.82 -4.00
N LYS A 22 -0.80 2.11 -4.11
CA LYS A 22 -1.09 2.93 -2.93
C LYS A 22 -2.33 2.44 -2.22
N ALA A 23 -3.39 2.12 -2.97
CA ALA A 23 -4.62 1.61 -2.39
C ALA A 23 -4.40 0.28 -1.68
N GLN A 24 -3.61 -0.62 -2.30
CA GLN A 24 -3.26 -1.91 -1.69
C GLN A 24 -2.42 -1.71 -0.43
N HIS A 25 -1.50 -0.76 -0.47
CA HIS A 25 -0.65 -0.44 0.67
C HIS A 25 -1.48 0.10 1.83
N ASP A 26 -2.39 1.03 1.55
CA ASP A 26 -3.27 1.60 2.57
C ASP A 26 -4.14 0.52 3.20
N ASP A 27 -4.67 -0.39 2.38
CA ASP A 27 -5.48 -1.52 2.87
C ASP A 27 -4.65 -2.45 3.75
N THR A 28 -3.43 -2.76 3.32
CA THR A 28 -2.51 -3.61 4.08
C THR A 28 -2.16 -2.98 5.42
N MET A 29 -1.91 -1.67 5.42
CA MET A 29 -1.59 -0.96 6.65
C MET A 29 -2.78 -0.92 7.61
N ALA A 30 -3.98 -0.79 7.08
CA ALA A 30 -5.19 -0.84 7.91
C ALA A 30 -5.36 -2.21 8.55
N LYS A 31 -5.14 -3.28 7.79
CA LYS A 31 -5.20 -4.64 8.30
C LYS A 31 -4.13 -4.89 9.35
N LEU A 32 -2.93 -4.42 9.09
CA LEU A 32 -1.83 -4.56 10.04
C LEU A 32 -2.15 -3.85 11.34
N ARG A 33 -2.70 -2.65 11.26
CA ARG A 33 -3.11 -1.90 12.46
C ARG A 33 -4.16 -2.67 13.26
N SER A 34 -5.14 -3.24 12.58
CA SER A 34 -6.18 -4.05 13.24
C SER A 34 -5.58 -5.24 13.95
N LEU A 35 -4.62 -5.92 13.31
CA LEU A 35 -3.94 -7.07 13.90
C LEU A 35 -3.13 -6.66 15.13
N VAL A 36 -2.43 -5.54 15.05
CA VAL A 36 -1.64 -5.04 16.18
C VAL A 36 -2.55 -4.69 17.35
N LEU A 37 -3.68 -4.04 17.08
CA LEU A 37 -4.64 -3.71 18.13
C LEU A 37 -5.24 -4.95 18.77
N ALA A 38 -5.60 -5.93 17.96
CA ALA A 38 -6.12 -7.21 18.45
C ALA A 38 -5.10 -7.93 19.31
N LEU A 39 -3.84 -7.96 18.85
CA LEU A 39 -2.75 -8.56 19.61
C LEU A 39 -2.53 -7.86 20.94
N ASN A 40 -2.59 -6.54 20.92
CA ASN A 40 -2.41 -5.73 22.13
C ASN A 40 -3.52 -6.00 23.15
N GLU A 41 -4.75 -6.15 22.69
CA GLU A 41 -5.88 -6.50 23.57
C GLU A 41 -5.69 -7.88 24.19
N THR A 42 -5.26 -8.84 23.40
CA THR A 42 -4.97 -10.19 23.90
C THR A 42 -3.86 -10.17 24.91
N TRP A 43 -2.82 -9.40 24.65
CA TRP A 43 -1.68 -9.26 25.54
C TRP A 43 -2.11 -8.68 26.89
N LYS A 44 -2.92 -7.65 26.87
CA LYS A 44 -3.44 -7.02 28.09
C LYS A 44 -4.33 -7.96 28.86
N GLY A 45 -5.11 -8.76 28.15
CA GLY A 45 -6.02 -9.70 28.79
C GLY A 45 -5.32 -10.80 29.57
N GLU A 46 -4.08 -11.11 29.19
CA GLU A 46 -3.29 -12.14 29.88
C GLU A 46 -2.47 -11.61 31.05
N ALA A 47 -2.32 -10.32 31.10
CA ALA A 47 -1.47 -9.70 32.13
C ALA A 47 -2.15 -9.73 33.55
#